data_97a114570f8f990deb3a974c49043b22
#
_entry.id   97a114570f8f990deb3a974c49043b22
#
_cell.length_a   1.000
_cell.length_b   1.000
_cell.length_c   1.000
_cell.angle_alpha   90.00
_cell.angle_beta   90.00
_cell.angle_gamma   90.00
#
_symmetry.space_group_name_H-M   'P 1'
#
loop_
_entity.id
_entity.type
_entity.pdbx_description
1 polymer ?
#
loop_
_entity_poly.entity_id
_entity_poly.type
_entity_poly.pdbx_seq_one_letter_code
_entity_poly.pdbx_strand_id
1 'polypeptide(L)'
;MGGRNTELLKPGCESRITIVTGYNSVPEQTDDTPCIAADGSDVCELEARGDHSCAASLPFGAKISVPGLGTCTVRDRLAPRFAHRIDWHFGGRPEVKGAREWGRKELTVTICQEEERKVH
;
A
#
# COMPACT_ATOMS: atom_id res chain seq x y z
N MET A 1 -20.17 -21.57 -0.38
CA MET A 1 -20.65 -20.45 -0.28
C MET A 1 -19.72 -19.36 -0.39
N GLY A 2 -19.13 -19.20 -1.52
CA GLY A 2 -18.07 -18.28 -1.76
C GLY A 2 -18.43 -16.85 -1.57
N GLY A 3 -19.67 -16.50 -1.64
CA GLY A 3 -20.03 -15.11 -1.53
C GLY A 3 -20.09 -14.57 -0.12
N ARG A 4 -19.94 -15.45 0.81
CA ARG A 4 -20.15 -15.01 2.15
C ARG A 4 -19.21 -13.96 2.63
N ASN A 5 -17.94 -14.04 2.24
CA ASN A 5 -16.98 -13.07 2.73
C ASN A 5 -17.32 -11.67 2.30
N THR A 6 -17.90 -11.55 1.11
CA THR A 6 -18.26 -10.23 0.62
C THR A 6 -19.26 -9.57 1.53
N GLU A 7 -20.14 -10.36 2.09
CA GLU A 7 -21.18 -9.80 2.93
C GLU A 7 -20.64 -9.28 4.25
N LEU A 8 -19.44 -9.73 4.65
CA LEU A 8 -18.86 -9.31 5.89
C LEU A 8 -18.04 -8.06 5.76
N LEU A 9 -17.82 -7.58 4.54
CA LEU A 9 -17.00 -6.40 4.32
C LEU A 9 -17.83 -5.16 4.54
N LYS A 10 -17.17 -4.14 5.06
CA LYS A 10 -17.81 -2.85 5.24
C LYS A 10 -18.05 -2.21 3.89
N PRO A 11 -19.03 -1.32 3.80
CA PRO A 11 -19.21 -0.55 2.58
C PRO A 11 -17.93 0.16 2.21
N GLY A 12 -17.61 0.16 0.94
CA GLY A 12 -16.39 0.78 0.47
C GLY A 12 -15.18 -0.12 0.51
N CYS A 13 -15.33 -1.36 0.99
CA CYS A 13 -14.22 -2.31 1.05
C CYS A 13 -14.44 -3.45 0.09
N GLU A 14 -13.35 -4.00 -0.43
CA GLU A 14 -13.41 -5.17 -1.30
C GLU A 14 -12.22 -6.06 -1.04
N SER A 15 -12.36 -7.35 -1.32
CA SER A 15 -11.24 -8.29 -1.27
C SER A 15 -10.70 -8.46 -2.68
N ARG A 16 -9.41 -8.55 -2.80
CA ARG A 16 -8.76 -8.69 -4.09
C ARG A 16 -7.50 -9.52 -3.96
N ILE A 17 -7.29 -10.44 -4.90
CA ILE A 17 -6.04 -11.19 -4.95
C ILE A 17 -5.08 -10.38 -5.79
N THR A 18 -3.91 -10.09 -5.25
CA THR A 18 -2.94 -9.27 -5.94
C THR A 18 -1.54 -9.62 -5.49
N ILE A 19 -0.56 -9.10 -6.20
CA ILE A 19 0.84 -9.30 -5.89
C ILE A 19 1.29 -8.16 -5.01
N VAL A 20 1.92 -8.50 -3.87
CA VAL A 20 2.42 -7.52 -2.92
C VAL A 20 3.93 -7.66 -2.86
N THR A 21 4.61 -6.56 -3.14
CA THR A 21 6.06 -6.47 -3.06
C THR A 21 6.41 -5.40 -2.04
N GLY A 22 7.69 -5.17 -1.81
CA GLY A 22 8.13 -4.17 -0.89
C GLY A 22 9.13 -3.22 -1.51
N TYR A 23 9.20 -2.00 -1.02
CA TYR A 23 10.20 -1.06 -1.44
C TYR A 23 10.68 -0.26 -0.25
N ASN A 24 11.79 0.44 -0.46
CA ASN A 24 12.39 1.25 0.60
C ASN A 24 12.58 2.67 0.09
N SER A 25 12.54 3.62 1.04
CA SER A 25 12.74 5.02 0.72
C SER A 25 14.23 5.30 0.65
N VAL A 26 14.86 4.81 -0.41
CA VAL A 26 16.28 5.05 -0.69
C VAL A 26 16.38 5.54 -2.12
N PRO A 27 17.37 6.40 -2.44
CA PRO A 27 17.41 7.02 -3.78
C PRO A 27 17.49 6.00 -4.92
N GLU A 28 18.17 4.89 -4.71
CA GLU A 28 18.32 3.90 -5.79
C GLU A 28 17.03 3.18 -6.11
N GLN A 29 16.02 3.26 -5.25
CA GLN A 29 14.72 2.64 -5.50
C GLN A 29 13.65 3.67 -5.82
N THR A 30 13.90 4.92 -5.56
CA THR A 30 12.91 5.98 -5.74
C THR A 30 13.49 7.09 -6.62
N ASP A 31 13.82 8.23 -6.01
CA ASP A 31 14.39 9.36 -6.73
C ASP A 31 15.20 10.19 -5.75
N ASP A 32 15.47 11.45 -6.09
CA ASP A 32 16.30 12.31 -5.25
C ASP A 32 15.65 12.67 -3.93
N THR A 33 14.34 12.48 -3.81
CA THR A 33 13.62 12.77 -2.57
C THR A 33 12.89 11.53 -2.12
N PRO A 34 13.64 10.50 -1.65
CA PRO A 34 13.05 9.18 -1.41
C PRO A 34 11.97 9.16 -0.34
N CYS A 35 11.93 10.12 0.56
CA CYS A 35 10.91 10.14 1.59
C CYS A 35 9.62 10.83 1.16
N ILE A 36 9.62 11.50 0.02
CA ILE A 36 8.44 12.23 -0.43
C ILE A 36 7.67 11.38 -1.44
N ALA A 37 6.46 11.03 -1.09
CA ALA A 37 5.62 10.20 -1.94
C ALA A 37 4.92 11.03 -3.01
N ALA A 38 4.25 10.34 -3.92
CA ALA A 38 3.59 11.02 -5.03
C ALA A 38 2.51 11.98 -4.56
N ASP A 39 1.89 11.71 -3.40
CA ASP A 39 0.86 12.59 -2.86
C ASP A 39 1.45 13.74 -2.03
N GLY A 40 2.78 13.83 -1.96
CA GLY A 40 3.45 14.88 -1.20
C GLY A 40 3.73 14.54 0.25
N SER A 41 3.31 13.37 0.72
CA SER A 41 3.51 12.98 2.10
C SER A 41 4.97 12.61 2.36
N ASP A 42 5.40 12.81 3.60
CA ASP A 42 6.71 12.34 4.05
C ASP A 42 6.50 10.94 4.64
N VAL A 43 6.72 9.92 3.79
CA VAL A 43 6.46 8.55 4.21
C VAL A 43 7.45 8.05 5.25
N CYS A 44 8.62 8.67 5.32
CA CYS A 44 9.61 8.28 6.33
C CYS A 44 9.15 8.70 7.71
N GLU A 45 8.63 9.90 7.84
CA GLU A 45 8.12 10.36 9.12
C GLU A 45 6.88 9.59 9.53
N LEU A 46 6.00 9.32 8.56
CA LEU A 46 4.79 8.57 8.86
C LEU A 46 5.14 7.16 9.29
N GLU A 47 6.11 6.53 8.64
CA GLU A 47 6.51 5.18 9.02
C GLU A 47 7.08 5.17 10.43
N ALA A 48 7.82 6.21 10.81
CA ALA A 48 8.37 6.30 12.15
C ALA A 48 7.28 6.35 13.21
N ARG A 49 6.09 6.79 12.84
CA ARG A 49 4.96 6.83 13.75
C ARG A 49 4.10 5.58 13.65
N GLY A 50 4.51 4.61 12.85
CA GLY A 50 3.71 3.40 12.66
C GLY A 50 2.61 3.55 11.65
N ASP A 51 2.62 4.61 10.85
CA ASP A 51 1.60 4.85 9.84
C ASP A 51 2.16 4.40 8.48
N HIS A 52 1.82 3.20 8.09
CA HIS A 52 2.41 2.55 6.92
C HIS A 52 1.87 3.13 5.62
N SER A 53 2.74 3.17 4.62
CA SER A 53 2.39 3.69 3.30
C SER A 53 2.59 2.62 2.25
N CYS A 54 1.86 2.74 1.15
CA CYS A 54 2.04 1.83 0.02
C CYS A 54 1.80 2.57 -1.29
N ALA A 55 2.30 1.97 -2.36
CA ALA A 55 2.11 2.46 -3.71
C ALA A 55 1.12 1.54 -4.41
N ALA A 56 0.16 2.10 -5.09
CA ALA A 56 -0.84 1.33 -5.81
C ALA A 56 -1.57 2.24 -6.79
N SER A 57 -2.28 1.60 -7.73
CA SER A 57 -3.08 2.34 -8.70
C SER A 57 -4.49 2.50 -8.15
N LEU A 58 -4.59 3.17 -7.03
CA LEU A 58 -5.85 3.41 -6.33
C LEU A 58 -5.84 4.86 -5.88
N PRO A 59 -6.99 5.42 -5.58
CA PRO A 59 -7.02 6.81 -5.11
C PRO A 59 -6.14 6.96 -3.86
N PHE A 60 -5.45 8.08 -3.77
CA PHE A 60 -4.67 8.37 -2.58
C PHE A 60 -5.61 8.38 -1.39
N GLY A 61 -5.13 7.81 -0.28
CA GLY A 61 -5.95 7.70 0.91
C GLY A 61 -6.64 6.37 1.07
N ALA A 62 -6.70 5.55 0.03
CA ALA A 62 -7.27 4.22 0.15
C ALA A 62 -6.46 3.41 1.15
N LYS A 63 -7.12 2.56 1.92
CA LYS A 63 -6.48 1.73 2.92
C LYS A 63 -6.43 0.30 2.43
N ILE A 64 -5.28 -0.33 2.58
CA ILE A 64 -5.10 -1.71 2.15
C ILE A 64 -4.59 -2.53 3.32
N SER A 65 -5.35 -3.56 3.68
CA SER A 65 -4.93 -4.48 4.73
C SER A 65 -4.26 -5.68 4.07
N VAL A 66 -3.02 -5.93 4.44
CA VAL A 66 -2.19 -6.97 3.85
C VAL A 66 -1.86 -7.99 4.92
N PRO A 67 -2.23 -9.27 4.71
CA PRO A 67 -1.90 -10.30 5.69
C PRO A 67 -0.39 -10.34 5.94
N GLY A 68 -0.03 -10.37 7.20
CA GLY A 68 1.38 -10.44 7.58
C GLY A 68 2.06 -9.09 7.73
N LEU A 69 1.45 -8.01 7.24
CA LEU A 69 2.07 -6.69 7.32
C LEU A 69 1.23 -5.67 8.07
N GLY A 70 -0.09 -5.73 7.92
CA GLY A 70 -0.96 -4.74 8.55
C GLY A 70 -1.70 -3.92 7.52
N THR A 71 -1.98 -2.68 7.85
CA THR A 71 -2.74 -1.78 6.97
C THR A 71 -1.87 -0.62 6.54
N CYS A 72 -1.90 -0.31 5.25
CA CYS A 72 -1.18 0.85 4.72
C CYS A 72 -2.15 1.81 4.05
N THR A 73 -1.71 3.03 3.87
CA THR A 73 -2.44 4.06 3.16
C THR A 73 -1.77 4.28 1.81
N VAL A 74 -2.55 4.30 0.75
CA VAL A 74 -2.00 4.55 -0.59
C VAL A 74 -1.59 6.02 -0.67
N ARG A 75 -0.28 6.23 -0.81
CA ARG A 75 0.29 7.58 -0.88
C ARG A 75 1.24 7.73 -2.05
N ASP A 76 1.51 6.64 -2.75
CA ASP A 76 2.52 6.67 -3.79
C ASP A 76 2.04 5.91 -5.01
N ARG A 77 2.81 5.96 -6.08
CA ARG A 77 2.46 5.34 -7.35
C ARG A 77 3.57 4.40 -7.79
N LEU A 78 3.15 3.36 -8.49
CA LEU A 78 4.08 2.41 -9.10
C LEU A 78 4.38 2.86 -10.52
N ALA A 79 5.49 2.33 -11.07
CA ALA A 79 5.71 2.47 -12.49
C ALA A 79 4.53 1.84 -13.22
N PRO A 80 4.13 2.38 -14.38
CA PRO A 80 2.92 1.88 -15.05
C PRO A 80 2.92 0.39 -15.32
N ARG A 81 4.08 -0.20 -15.60
CA ARG A 81 4.14 -1.63 -15.91
C ARG A 81 3.85 -2.49 -14.68
N PHE A 82 3.89 -1.91 -13.49
CA PHE A 82 3.59 -2.63 -12.25
C PHE A 82 2.28 -2.17 -11.63
N ALA A 83 1.43 -1.50 -12.40
CA ALA A 83 0.23 -0.89 -11.84
C ALA A 83 -0.73 -1.88 -11.21
N HIS A 84 -0.59 -3.16 -11.54
CA HIS A 84 -1.47 -4.20 -11.00
C HIS A 84 -1.02 -4.72 -9.64
N ARG A 85 0.06 -4.17 -9.08
CA ARG A 85 0.61 -4.64 -7.81
C ARG A 85 0.31 -3.67 -6.69
N ILE A 86 0.67 -4.10 -5.49
CA ILE A 86 0.75 -3.23 -4.33
C ILE A 86 2.18 -3.30 -3.84
N ASP A 87 2.78 -2.14 -3.60
CA ASP A 87 4.16 -2.06 -3.16
C ASP A 87 4.16 -1.45 -1.77
N TRP A 88 4.54 -2.23 -0.79
CA TRP A 88 4.52 -1.83 0.62
C TRP A 88 5.81 -1.10 0.97
N HIS A 89 5.70 0.05 1.61
CA HIS A 89 6.87 0.81 2.04
C HIS A 89 7.42 0.20 3.32
N PHE A 90 8.62 -0.37 3.24
CA PHE A 90 9.24 -1.03 4.38
C PHE A 90 10.10 -0.11 5.22
N GLY A 91 10.31 1.13 4.79
CA GLY A 91 11.13 2.07 5.51
C GLY A 91 12.39 2.41 4.77
N GLY A 92 13.35 2.99 5.48
CA GLY A 92 14.59 3.43 4.88
C GLY A 92 15.61 2.32 4.71
N ARG A 93 16.89 2.74 4.65
CA ARG A 93 17.97 1.80 4.38
C ARG A 93 18.07 0.65 5.39
N PRO A 94 17.86 0.87 6.69
CA PRO A 94 17.96 -0.26 7.62
C PRO A 94 16.96 -1.36 7.35
N GLU A 95 15.84 -1.04 6.68
CA GLU A 95 14.79 -2.00 6.42
C GLU A 95 14.86 -2.67 5.07
N VAL A 96 15.96 -2.46 4.32
CA VAL A 96 16.08 -3.07 2.99
C VAL A 96 16.08 -4.59 3.09
N LYS A 97 16.70 -5.14 4.13
CA LYS A 97 16.73 -6.58 4.29
C LYS A 97 15.33 -7.13 4.50
N GLY A 98 14.52 -6.43 5.29
CA GLY A 98 13.15 -6.88 5.53
C GLY A 98 12.31 -6.90 4.27
N ALA A 99 12.45 -5.86 3.45
CA ALA A 99 11.73 -5.83 2.18
C ALA A 99 12.18 -6.95 1.27
N ARG A 100 13.49 -7.21 1.24
CA ARG A 100 14.02 -8.27 0.39
C ARG A 100 13.53 -9.64 0.87
N GLU A 101 13.47 -9.83 2.16
CA GLU A 101 12.99 -11.11 2.71
C GLU A 101 11.51 -11.30 2.45
N TRP A 102 10.75 -10.22 2.42
CA TRP A 102 9.33 -10.31 2.08
C TRP A 102 9.17 -10.81 0.66
N GLY A 103 9.94 -10.24 -0.26
CA GLY A 103 9.96 -10.68 -1.65
C GLY A 103 8.70 -10.31 -2.39
N ARG A 104 8.08 -11.29 -3.03
CA ARG A 104 6.92 -11.10 -3.89
C ARG A 104 5.92 -12.18 -3.54
N LYS A 105 4.74 -11.77 -3.11
CA LYS A 105 3.72 -12.73 -2.67
C LYS A 105 2.39 -12.41 -3.32
N GLU A 106 1.66 -13.45 -3.67
CA GLU A 106 0.29 -13.29 -4.15
C GLU A 106 -0.61 -13.52 -2.96
N LEU A 107 -1.40 -12.52 -2.63
CA LEU A 107 -2.19 -12.53 -1.40
C LEU A 107 -3.56 -11.97 -1.65
N THR A 108 -4.51 -12.34 -0.79
CA THR A 108 -5.81 -11.70 -0.76
C THR A 108 -5.70 -10.52 0.20
N VAL A 109 -5.90 -9.33 -0.32
CA VAL A 109 -5.84 -8.11 0.47
C VAL A 109 -7.23 -7.52 0.56
N THR A 110 -7.47 -6.67 1.55
CA THR A 110 -8.72 -5.95 1.69
C THR A 110 -8.44 -4.49 1.40
N ILE A 111 -9.15 -3.94 0.42
CA ILE A 111 -8.97 -2.56 -0.01
C ILE A 111 -10.21 -1.80 0.38
N CYS A 112 -10.03 -0.74 1.17
CA CYS A 112 -11.14 0.09 1.63
C CYS A 112 -10.93 1.51 1.15
N GLN A 113 -11.93 2.04 0.49
CA GLN A 113 -11.92 3.43 0.05
C GLN A 113 -13.07 4.11 0.72
N GLU A 114 -12.84 5.36 1.09
CA GLU A 114 -13.88 6.14 1.70
C GLU A 114 -14.96 6.32 0.66
N GLU A 115 -16.19 5.96 1.01
CA GLU A 115 -17.28 6.13 0.08
C GLU A 115 -17.43 7.59 -0.25
N GLU A 116 -17.58 7.85 -1.52
CA GLU A 116 -17.77 9.21 -1.94
C GLU A 116 -19.08 9.69 -1.40
N ARG A 117 -19.01 10.69 -0.57
CA ARG A 117 -20.20 11.20 0.02
C ARG A 117 -20.96 12.02 -0.97
N LYS A 118 -22.18 11.66 -1.14
CA LYS A 118 -23.01 12.43 -2.04
C LYS A 118 -23.32 13.72 -1.38
N VAL A 119 -22.69 14.71 -1.84
CA VAL A 119 -22.90 16.01 -1.27
C VAL A 119 -24.04 16.68 -1.94
N HIS A 120 -24.82 17.20 -1.21
CA HIS A 120 -25.99 17.75 -1.83
C HIS A 120 -26.42 18.96 -1.13
#